data_cf86e1f9bbe75140852d62435a8b05d4
#
_entry.id   cf86e1f9bbe75140852d62435a8b05d4
#
_cell.length_a   1.000
_cell.length_b   1.000
_cell.length_c   1.000
_cell.angle_alpha   90.00
_cell.angle_beta   90.00
_cell.angle_gamma   90.00
#
_symmetry.space_group_name_H-M   'P 1'
#
loop_
_entity.id
_entity.type
_entity.pdbx_description
1 polymer ?
#
loop_
_entity_poly.entity_id
_entity_poly.type
_entity_poly.pdbx_seq_one_letter_code
_entity_poly.pdbx_strand_id
1 'polypeptide(L)'
;DFTGADLANADLRGSKFTAKIGSYDEEGEATIDFTEANLAHADLSGSKLKAEAERGNAVIDFTKATLAHADLSDSKLRADGGWYATIDFNEANLAHADLSGSEVTTDGKHGATTATIGFKKANLANADLSGSELEAEGMEATIDFVEANLAHVDLSGSVLSADTAYNGATVDFTEANLANADLSGSWITAESRKGDTTIDFAKANL
;
A
#
# COMPACT_ATOMS: atom_id res chain seq x y z
N ASP A 1 -14.68 -8.82 -6.36
CA ASP A 1 -13.91 -9.92 -5.81
C ASP A 1 -13.22 -10.65 -6.95
N PHE A 2 -11.89 -10.71 -6.89
CA PHE A 2 -10.99 -11.35 -7.86
C PHE A 2 -10.10 -12.38 -7.16
N THR A 3 -10.50 -12.88 -6.00
CA THR A 3 -9.73 -13.85 -5.21
C THR A 3 -9.33 -15.05 -6.09
N GLY A 4 -8.03 -15.33 -6.17
CA GLY A 4 -7.48 -16.42 -6.98
C GLY A 4 -7.72 -16.30 -8.49
N ALA A 5 -8.18 -15.15 -9.00
CA ALA A 5 -8.41 -14.96 -10.43
C ALA A 5 -7.09 -15.03 -11.22
N ASP A 6 -7.13 -15.58 -12.43
CA ASP A 6 -6.02 -15.52 -13.37
C ASP A 6 -6.21 -14.33 -14.32
N LEU A 7 -5.45 -13.29 -14.08
CA LEU A 7 -5.41 -12.04 -14.84
C LEU A 7 -4.01 -11.81 -15.44
N ALA A 8 -3.22 -12.88 -15.59
CA ALA A 8 -1.90 -12.77 -16.17
C ALA A 8 -1.94 -12.17 -17.59
N ASN A 9 -1.08 -11.18 -17.84
CA ASN A 9 -1.00 -10.42 -19.09
C ASN A 9 -2.30 -9.65 -19.44
N ALA A 10 -3.22 -9.43 -18.49
CA ALA A 10 -4.44 -8.67 -18.74
C ALA A 10 -4.10 -7.18 -18.99
N ASP A 11 -4.80 -6.58 -19.96
CA ASP A 11 -4.78 -5.13 -20.19
C ASP A 11 -5.91 -4.47 -19.37
N LEU A 12 -5.55 -3.85 -18.26
CA LEU A 12 -6.44 -3.16 -17.33
C LEU A 12 -6.13 -1.65 -17.24
N ARG A 13 -5.39 -1.12 -18.22
CA ARG A 13 -4.96 0.29 -18.24
C ARG A 13 -6.11 1.25 -18.07
N GLY A 14 -5.91 2.22 -17.17
CA GLY A 14 -6.90 3.27 -16.91
C GLY A 14 -8.23 2.75 -16.36
N SER A 15 -8.31 1.48 -15.97
CA SER A 15 -9.52 0.88 -15.40
C SER A 15 -9.91 1.54 -14.08
N LYS A 16 -11.21 1.48 -13.75
CA LYS A 16 -11.73 1.99 -12.51
C LYS A 16 -12.45 0.89 -11.74
N PHE A 17 -11.89 0.54 -10.60
CA PHE A 17 -12.50 -0.35 -9.62
C PHE A 17 -13.02 0.48 -8.45
N THR A 18 -14.28 0.30 -8.05
CA THR A 18 -14.84 1.04 -6.92
C THR A 18 -15.70 0.11 -6.08
N ALA A 19 -15.35 -0.01 -4.81
CA ALA A 19 -16.20 -0.59 -3.77
C ALA A 19 -16.62 0.55 -2.83
N LYS A 20 -17.93 0.68 -2.57
CA LYS A 20 -18.43 1.78 -1.76
C LYS A 20 -19.60 1.35 -0.90
N ILE A 21 -19.55 1.70 0.38
CA ILE A 21 -20.68 1.71 1.31
C ILE A 21 -21.01 3.17 1.63
N GLY A 22 -22.17 3.62 1.19
CA GLY A 22 -22.52 5.04 1.08
C GLY A 22 -23.54 5.57 2.06
N SER A 23 -23.93 4.82 3.11
CA SER A 23 -24.88 5.34 4.10
C SER A 23 -24.28 5.40 5.50
N TYR A 24 -24.55 6.49 6.22
CA TYR A 24 -24.12 6.65 7.63
C TYR A 24 -24.76 5.63 8.57
N ASP A 25 -25.78 4.92 8.13
CA ASP A 25 -26.53 3.95 8.93
C ASP A 25 -26.10 2.49 8.68
N GLU A 26 -25.26 2.24 7.65
CA GLU A 26 -24.78 0.90 7.31
C GLU A 26 -23.32 0.71 7.72
N GLU A 27 -23.11 -0.22 8.63
CA GLU A 27 -21.79 -0.74 8.96
C GLU A 27 -21.45 -1.87 7.99
N GLY A 28 -20.22 -1.89 7.48
CA GLY A 28 -19.83 -2.95 6.56
C GLY A 28 -18.41 -2.79 6.03
N GLU A 29 -18.09 -3.57 5.02
CA GLU A 29 -16.76 -3.57 4.40
C GLU A 29 -16.86 -3.26 2.91
N ALA A 30 -16.16 -2.21 2.48
CA ALA A 30 -15.96 -1.90 1.07
C ALA A 30 -14.62 -2.51 0.63
N THR A 31 -14.66 -3.64 -0.06
CA THR A 31 -13.45 -4.39 -0.41
C THR A 31 -13.27 -4.52 -1.92
N ILE A 32 -12.05 -4.26 -2.39
CA ILE A 32 -11.54 -4.66 -3.70
C ILE A 32 -10.52 -5.75 -3.43
N ASP A 33 -10.87 -7.00 -3.75
CA ASP A 33 -10.13 -8.19 -3.33
C ASP A 33 -9.45 -8.86 -4.51
N PHE A 34 -8.11 -8.90 -4.47
CA PHE A 34 -7.21 -9.61 -5.38
C PHE A 34 -6.37 -10.65 -4.64
N THR A 35 -6.81 -11.11 -3.47
CA THR A 35 -6.08 -12.12 -2.68
C THR A 35 -5.75 -13.33 -3.54
N GLU A 36 -4.48 -13.75 -3.53
CA GLU A 36 -3.97 -14.88 -4.30
C GLU A 36 -4.17 -14.78 -5.83
N ALA A 37 -4.60 -13.62 -6.36
CA ALA A 37 -4.77 -13.45 -7.80
C ALA A 37 -3.42 -13.47 -8.53
N ASN A 38 -3.45 -13.99 -9.75
CA ASN A 38 -2.32 -13.95 -10.66
C ASN A 38 -2.46 -12.74 -11.60
N LEU A 39 -1.67 -11.70 -11.35
CA LEU A 39 -1.57 -10.46 -12.13
C LEU A 39 -0.19 -10.32 -12.79
N ALA A 40 0.55 -11.43 -12.95
CA ALA A 40 1.89 -11.40 -13.56
C ALA A 40 1.82 -10.79 -14.97
N HIS A 41 2.69 -9.79 -15.23
CA HIS A 41 2.72 -9.03 -16.49
C HIS A 41 1.40 -8.30 -16.84
N ALA A 42 0.47 -8.16 -15.92
CA ALA A 42 -0.73 -7.36 -16.15
C ALA A 42 -0.39 -5.86 -16.21
N ASP A 43 -1.10 -5.14 -17.05
CA ASP A 43 -0.94 -3.69 -17.20
C ASP A 43 -2.14 -2.99 -16.52
N LEU A 44 -1.91 -2.41 -15.36
CA LEU A 44 -2.85 -1.60 -14.58
C LEU A 44 -2.45 -0.11 -14.59
N SER A 45 -1.55 0.29 -15.50
CA SER A 45 -1.04 1.68 -15.52
C SER A 45 -2.17 2.71 -15.62
N GLY A 46 -2.06 3.78 -14.84
CA GLY A 46 -3.06 4.85 -14.74
C GLY A 46 -4.42 4.40 -14.20
N SER A 47 -4.54 3.17 -13.66
CA SER A 47 -5.81 2.67 -13.12
C SER A 47 -6.16 3.33 -11.78
N LYS A 48 -7.44 3.21 -11.39
CA LYS A 48 -7.94 3.74 -10.12
C LYS A 48 -8.70 2.66 -9.36
N LEU A 49 -8.18 2.31 -8.19
CA LEU A 49 -8.80 1.40 -7.25
C LEU A 49 -9.25 2.21 -6.04
N LYS A 50 -10.55 2.28 -5.77
CA LYS A 50 -11.09 3.03 -4.64
C LYS A 50 -12.04 2.19 -3.80
N ALA A 51 -11.67 1.95 -2.56
CA ALA A 51 -12.55 1.43 -1.52
C ALA A 51 -12.99 2.57 -0.60
N GLU A 52 -14.29 2.72 -0.33
CA GLU A 52 -14.82 3.81 0.50
C GLU A 52 -15.94 3.31 1.41
N ALA A 53 -15.75 3.45 2.73
CA ALA A 53 -16.75 3.13 3.75
C ALA A 53 -16.83 4.27 4.77
N GLU A 54 -18.01 4.93 4.87
CA GLU A 54 -18.23 6.02 5.84
C GLU A 54 -18.23 5.49 7.28
N ARG A 55 -18.78 4.31 7.51
CA ARG A 55 -18.76 3.57 8.78
C ARG A 55 -18.44 2.11 8.49
N GLY A 56 -17.20 1.71 8.83
CA GLY A 56 -16.73 0.36 8.57
C GLY A 56 -15.35 0.34 7.93
N ASN A 57 -15.02 -0.75 7.28
CA ASN A 57 -13.69 -0.97 6.73
C ASN A 57 -13.64 -0.65 5.24
N ALA A 58 -12.57 -0.01 4.80
CA ALA A 58 -12.23 0.13 3.39
C ALA A 58 -10.94 -0.64 3.11
N VAL A 59 -10.99 -1.61 2.20
CA VAL A 59 -9.88 -2.53 1.95
C VAL A 59 -9.60 -2.68 0.47
N ILE A 60 -8.34 -2.58 0.10
CA ILE A 60 -7.81 -3.03 -1.19
C ILE A 60 -6.78 -4.11 -0.87
N ASP A 61 -7.07 -5.36 -1.23
CA ASP A 61 -6.31 -6.52 -0.79
C ASP A 61 -5.62 -7.23 -1.96
N PHE A 62 -4.29 -7.25 -1.93
CA PHE A 62 -3.41 -8.00 -2.82
C PHE A 62 -2.60 -9.06 -2.06
N THR A 63 -3.06 -9.47 -0.87
CA THR A 63 -2.34 -10.47 -0.05
C THR A 63 -2.05 -11.72 -0.88
N LYS A 64 -0.77 -12.12 -0.92
CA LYS A 64 -0.26 -13.27 -1.68
C LYS A 64 -0.50 -13.20 -3.20
N ALA A 65 -0.94 -12.08 -3.74
CA ALA A 65 -1.08 -11.94 -5.19
C ALA A 65 0.28 -12.02 -5.90
N THR A 66 0.28 -12.50 -7.12
CA THR A 66 1.45 -12.47 -8.00
C THR A 66 1.34 -11.27 -8.94
N LEU A 67 2.16 -10.25 -8.70
CA LEU A 67 2.26 -9.02 -9.50
C LEU A 67 3.65 -8.90 -10.17
N ALA A 68 4.35 -10.02 -10.32
CA ALA A 68 5.68 -10.00 -10.92
C ALA A 68 5.63 -9.41 -12.35
N HIS A 69 6.47 -8.39 -12.61
CA HIS A 69 6.50 -7.63 -13.87
C HIS A 69 5.16 -6.93 -14.21
N ALA A 70 4.25 -6.76 -13.28
CA ALA A 70 3.03 -5.98 -13.52
C ALA A 70 3.38 -4.48 -13.60
N ASP A 71 2.65 -3.76 -14.41
CA ASP A 71 2.73 -2.31 -14.54
C ASP A 71 1.56 -1.66 -13.78
N LEU A 72 1.87 -0.98 -12.68
CA LEU A 72 0.95 -0.16 -11.88
C LEU A 72 1.37 1.32 -11.91
N SER A 73 2.22 1.72 -12.85
CA SER A 73 2.71 3.10 -12.94
C SER A 73 1.57 4.11 -13.04
N ASP A 74 1.74 5.28 -12.42
CA ASP A 74 0.75 6.35 -12.38
C ASP A 74 -0.64 5.92 -11.86
N SER A 75 -0.76 4.75 -11.23
CA SER A 75 -2.02 4.25 -10.70
C SER A 75 -2.37 4.91 -9.36
N LYS A 76 -3.67 4.88 -9.01
CA LYS A 76 -4.17 5.42 -7.73
C LYS A 76 -4.92 4.35 -6.97
N LEU A 77 -4.38 3.95 -5.84
CA LEU A 77 -4.97 3.03 -4.89
C LEU A 77 -5.38 3.83 -3.66
N ARG A 78 -6.69 3.90 -3.35
CA ARG A 78 -7.18 4.68 -2.23
C ARG A 78 -8.20 3.91 -1.39
N ALA A 79 -7.92 3.75 -0.11
CA ALA A 79 -8.85 3.20 0.86
C ALA A 79 -9.25 4.28 1.89
N ASP A 80 -10.54 4.63 1.93
CA ASP A 80 -11.11 5.63 2.83
C ASP A 80 -12.06 4.92 3.82
N GLY A 81 -11.60 4.62 5.02
CA GLY A 81 -12.37 3.83 6.01
C GLY A 81 -12.82 4.64 7.22
N GLY A 82 -14.01 4.31 7.77
CA GLY A 82 -14.51 4.85 9.03
C GLY A 82 -13.90 4.18 10.27
N TRP A 83 -13.47 2.91 10.16
CA TRP A 83 -12.82 2.14 11.22
C TRP A 83 -11.42 1.68 10.85
N TYR A 84 -11.28 1.04 9.70
CA TYR A 84 -9.98 0.65 9.15
C TYR A 84 -9.90 1.09 7.69
N ALA A 85 -8.75 1.63 7.30
CA ALA A 85 -8.40 1.89 5.93
C ALA A 85 -7.13 1.08 5.62
N THR A 86 -7.21 0.12 4.73
CA THR A 86 -6.11 -0.80 4.46
C THR A 86 -5.87 -0.98 2.98
N ILE A 87 -4.60 -0.89 2.58
CA ILE A 87 -4.12 -1.38 1.29
C ILE A 87 -3.05 -2.40 1.60
N ASP A 88 -3.27 -3.66 1.23
CA ASP A 88 -2.47 -4.79 1.69
C ASP A 88 -1.80 -5.54 0.52
N PHE A 89 -0.46 -5.56 0.53
CA PHE A 89 0.39 -6.35 -0.35
C PHE A 89 1.19 -7.40 0.44
N ASN A 90 0.73 -7.79 1.64
CA ASN A 90 1.45 -8.74 2.47
C ASN A 90 1.67 -10.07 1.74
N GLU A 91 2.88 -10.58 1.80
CA GLU A 91 3.30 -11.81 1.13
C GLU A 91 3.15 -11.78 -0.41
N ALA A 92 2.79 -10.63 -1.02
CA ALA A 92 2.67 -10.53 -2.48
C ALA A 92 4.04 -10.59 -3.18
N ASN A 93 4.02 -11.08 -4.40
CA ASN A 93 5.20 -11.06 -5.26
C ASN A 93 5.12 -9.90 -6.27
N LEU A 94 5.85 -8.81 -5.99
CA LEU A 94 5.97 -7.61 -6.81
C LEU A 94 7.37 -7.53 -7.48
N ALA A 95 8.08 -8.64 -7.60
CA ALA A 95 9.41 -8.60 -8.22
C ALA A 95 9.36 -8.02 -9.64
N HIS A 96 10.20 -7.00 -9.91
CA HIS A 96 10.24 -6.27 -11.17
C HIS A 96 8.92 -5.55 -11.54
N ALA A 97 8.01 -5.35 -10.61
CA ALA A 97 6.81 -4.55 -10.87
C ALA A 97 7.18 -3.06 -10.99
N ASP A 98 6.43 -2.35 -11.81
CA ASP A 98 6.52 -0.90 -11.96
C ASP A 98 5.36 -0.24 -11.18
N LEU A 99 5.67 0.48 -10.13
CA LEU A 99 4.75 1.31 -9.35
C LEU A 99 5.18 2.80 -9.40
N SER A 100 6.05 3.16 -10.34
CA SER A 100 6.58 4.53 -10.43
C SER A 100 5.46 5.57 -10.57
N GLY A 101 5.58 6.68 -9.85
CA GLY A 101 4.58 7.76 -9.86
C GLY A 101 3.20 7.37 -9.33
N SER A 102 3.04 6.17 -8.74
CA SER A 102 1.76 5.74 -8.20
C SER A 102 1.42 6.43 -6.87
N GLU A 103 0.13 6.53 -6.58
CA GLU A 103 -0.42 7.09 -5.34
C GLU A 103 -1.14 5.97 -4.56
N VAL A 104 -0.61 5.60 -3.41
CA VAL A 104 -1.14 4.54 -2.53
C VAL A 104 -1.51 5.21 -1.20
N THR A 105 -2.79 5.48 -0.99
CA THR A 105 -3.23 6.28 0.15
C THR A 105 -4.29 5.58 0.98
N THR A 106 -4.14 5.62 2.30
CA THR A 106 -5.14 5.17 3.26
C THR A 106 -5.55 6.34 4.15
N ASP A 107 -6.86 6.62 4.22
CA ASP A 107 -7.41 7.73 4.99
C ASP A 107 -8.45 7.20 6.00
N GLY A 108 -8.08 7.32 7.27
CA GLY A 108 -8.95 7.02 8.40
C GLY A 108 -9.89 8.16 8.74
N LYS A 109 -11.13 8.11 8.26
CA LYS A 109 -12.15 9.12 8.53
C LYS A 109 -12.72 8.99 9.94
N HIS A 110 -13.12 10.11 10.54
CA HIS A 110 -13.96 10.17 11.76
C HIS A 110 -13.36 9.70 13.09
N GLY A 111 -12.02 9.67 13.25
CA GLY A 111 -11.42 9.74 14.58
C GLY A 111 -11.30 8.43 15.37
N ALA A 112 -11.43 7.26 14.77
CA ALA A 112 -11.19 5.98 15.43
C ALA A 112 -10.55 4.94 14.50
N THR A 113 -9.63 5.36 13.62
CA THR A 113 -9.25 4.54 12.48
C THR A 113 -7.77 4.23 12.48
N THR A 114 -7.47 2.97 12.27
CA THR A 114 -6.14 2.52 11.88
C THR A 114 -6.03 2.61 10.35
N ALA A 115 -5.01 3.30 9.87
CA ALA A 115 -4.66 3.40 8.46
C ALA A 115 -3.38 2.59 8.21
N THR A 116 -3.43 1.62 7.30
CA THR A 116 -2.31 0.72 7.04
C THR A 116 -2.03 0.53 5.56
N ILE A 117 -0.76 0.66 5.19
CA ILE A 117 -0.23 0.19 3.91
C ILE A 117 0.75 -0.94 4.23
N GLY A 118 0.40 -2.18 3.87
CA GLY A 118 1.13 -3.38 4.23
C GLY A 118 1.94 -3.96 3.08
N PHE A 119 3.23 -4.20 3.32
CA PHE A 119 4.16 -4.94 2.44
C PHE A 119 4.92 -6.02 3.21
N LYS A 120 4.39 -6.45 4.35
CA LYS A 120 5.07 -7.44 5.20
C LYS A 120 5.35 -8.72 4.42
N LYS A 121 6.62 -9.13 4.42
CA LYS A 121 7.10 -10.31 3.67
C LYS A 121 6.87 -10.24 2.15
N ALA A 122 6.50 -9.11 1.61
CA ALA A 122 6.38 -8.96 0.17
C ALA A 122 7.75 -9.05 -0.53
N ASN A 123 7.75 -9.53 -1.75
CA ASN A 123 8.93 -9.53 -2.59
C ASN A 123 8.86 -8.38 -3.60
N LEU A 124 9.60 -7.30 -3.34
CA LEU A 124 9.73 -6.13 -4.20
C LEU A 124 11.12 -6.07 -4.88
N ALA A 125 11.83 -7.19 -4.96
CA ALA A 125 13.16 -7.19 -5.56
C ALA A 125 13.15 -6.63 -6.99
N ASN A 126 13.98 -5.61 -7.25
CA ASN A 126 14.07 -4.88 -8.52
C ASN A 126 12.75 -4.18 -8.94
N ALA A 127 11.83 -3.93 -8.04
CA ALA A 127 10.66 -3.13 -8.34
C ALA A 127 11.02 -1.65 -8.44
N ASP A 128 10.27 -0.91 -9.25
CA ASP A 128 10.38 0.54 -9.38
C ASP A 128 9.21 1.21 -8.62
N LEU A 129 9.53 1.95 -7.57
CA LEU A 129 8.61 2.80 -6.82
C LEU A 129 9.05 4.28 -6.89
N SER A 130 9.90 4.63 -7.87
CA SER A 130 10.43 5.98 -7.97
C SER A 130 9.30 7.02 -8.11
N GLY A 131 9.43 8.13 -7.37
CA GLY A 131 8.42 9.19 -7.39
C GLY A 131 7.03 8.79 -6.92
N SER A 132 6.86 7.61 -6.31
CA SER A 132 5.58 7.18 -5.77
C SER A 132 5.26 7.86 -4.43
N GLU A 133 3.96 7.91 -4.08
CA GLU A 133 3.47 8.44 -2.82
C GLU A 133 2.73 7.34 -2.06
N LEU A 134 3.26 6.96 -0.90
CA LEU A 134 2.65 6.04 0.05
C LEU A 134 2.28 6.83 1.29
N GLU A 135 0.99 7.08 1.51
CA GLU A 135 0.51 7.92 2.61
C GLU A 135 -0.54 7.18 3.44
N ALA A 136 -0.26 7.01 4.72
CA ALA A 136 -1.19 6.48 5.70
C ALA A 136 -1.59 7.60 6.68
N GLU A 137 -2.87 7.97 6.70
CA GLU A 137 -3.41 9.00 7.58
C GLU A 137 -4.55 8.46 8.44
N GLY A 138 -4.45 8.57 9.77
CA GLY A 138 -5.46 8.05 10.69
C GLY A 138 -5.24 8.46 12.13
N MET A 139 -5.89 7.76 13.08
CA MET A 139 -5.53 7.87 14.50
C MET A 139 -4.28 7.05 14.83
N GLU A 140 -4.09 5.97 14.14
CA GLU A 140 -2.88 5.16 14.11
C GLU A 140 -2.53 4.93 12.64
N ALA A 141 -1.30 5.20 12.23
CA ALA A 141 -0.88 5.10 10.85
C ALA A 141 0.38 4.25 10.72
N THR A 142 0.36 3.30 9.80
CA THR A 142 1.48 2.40 9.59
C THR A 142 1.75 2.15 8.12
N ILE A 143 3.03 2.22 7.74
CA ILE A 143 3.56 1.68 6.49
C ILE A 143 4.51 0.55 6.89
N ASP A 144 4.16 -0.70 6.58
CA ASP A 144 4.83 -1.91 7.09
C ASP A 144 5.59 -2.65 5.99
N PHE A 145 6.94 -2.63 6.06
CA PHE A 145 7.84 -3.40 5.22
C PHE A 145 8.58 -4.50 6.01
N VAL A 146 8.05 -4.92 7.15
CA VAL A 146 8.70 -5.94 8.00
C VAL A 146 8.98 -7.20 7.19
N GLU A 147 10.22 -7.70 7.23
CA GLU A 147 10.69 -8.88 6.51
C GLU A 147 10.54 -8.77 4.96
N ALA A 148 10.24 -7.60 4.39
CA ALA A 148 10.12 -7.44 2.94
C ALA A 148 11.47 -7.56 2.23
N ASN A 149 11.45 -8.09 1.02
CA ASN A 149 12.62 -8.11 0.14
C ASN A 149 12.58 -6.91 -0.81
N LEU A 150 13.34 -5.87 -0.49
CA LEU A 150 13.51 -4.62 -1.22
C LEU A 150 14.88 -4.54 -1.92
N ALA A 151 15.52 -5.69 -2.17
CA ALA A 151 16.84 -5.70 -2.82
C ALA A 151 16.76 -5.08 -4.23
N HIS A 152 17.62 -4.08 -4.50
CA HIS A 152 17.67 -3.33 -5.76
C HIS A 152 16.36 -2.59 -6.09
N VAL A 153 15.51 -2.31 -5.12
CA VAL A 153 14.33 -1.47 -5.33
C VAL A 153 14.75 -0.03 -5.63
N ASP A 154 14.04 0.62 -6.54
CA ASP A 154 14.14 2.06 -6.73
C ASP A 154 13.00 2.76 -5.96
N LEU A 155 13.35 3.50 -4.93
CA LEU A 155 12.48 4.38 -4.13
C LEU A 155 12.88 5.85 -4.31
N SER A 156 13.70 6.16 -5.32
CA SER A 156 14.20 7.52 -5.51
C SER A 156 13.08 8.53 -5.70
N GLY A 157 13.17 9.65 -4.98
CA GLY A 157 12.17 10.72 -5.04
C GLY A 157 10.78 10.35 -4.51
N SER A 158 10.60 9.19 -3.90
CA SER A 158 9.32 8.76 -3.35
C SER A 158 9.01 9.42 -1.99
N VAL A 159 7.73 9.42 -1.62
CA VAL A 159 7.25 9.88 -0.30
C VAL A 159 6.62 8.69 0.42
N LEU A 160 7.09 8.39 1.63
CA LEU A 160 6.52 7.43 2.56
C LEU A 160 6.13 8.20 3.82
N SER A 161 4.85 8.45 4.01
CA SER A 161 4.35 9.27 5.13
C SER A 161 3.30 8.55 5.95
N ALA A 162 3.59 8.34 7.23
CA ALA A 162 2.61 7.94 8.23
C ALA A 162 2.28 9.16 9.10
N ASP A 163 1.03 9.65 9.07
CA ASP A 163 0.60 10.83 9.82
C ASP A 163 -0.58 10.53 10.73
N THR A 164 -0.47 10.96 11.98
CA THR A 164 -1.53 10.78 12.97
C THR A 164 -1.77 12.02 13.82
N ALA A 165 -3.03 12.18 14.25
CA ALA A 165 -3.35 13.24 15.19
C ALA A 165 -3.16 12.82 16.66
N TYR A 166 -3.22 11.54 17.00
CA TYR A 166 -3.36 11.10 18.40
C TYR A 166 -2.50 9.92 18.83
N ASN A 167 -2.43 8.85 18.05
CA ASN A 167 -1.70 7.63 18.43
C ASN A 167 -0.34 7.54 17.72
N GLY A 168 0.19 6.34 17.57
CA GLY A 168 1.49 6.15 16.96
C GLY A 168 1.49 6.25 15.43
N ALA A 169 2.54 6.83 14.89
CA ALA A 169 2.85 6.79 13.47
C ALA A 169 4.11 5.95 13.24
N THR A 170 4.06 5.00 12.31
CA THR A 170 5.17 4.07 12.09
C THR A 170 5.46 3.85 10.61
N VAL A 171 6.73 3.92 10.25
CA VAL A 171 7.26 3.37 9.00
C VAL A 171 8.27 2.30 9.38
N ASP A 172 7.98 1.03 9.12
CA ASP A 172 8.72 -0.11 9.67
C ASP A 172 9.42 -0.94 8.58
N PHE A 173 10.75 -0.94 8.61
CA PHE A 173 11.63 -1.75 7.76
C PHE A 173 12.36 -2.84 8.56
N THR A 174 11.83 -3.23 9.73
CA THR A 174 12.45 -4.25 10.57
C THR A 174 12.68 -5.55 9.78
N GLU A 175 13.92 -6.05 9.82
CA GLU A 175 14.33 -7.27 9.11
C GLU A 175 14.16 -7.20 7.57
N ALA A 176 13.89 -6.03 6.98
CA ALA A 176 13.80 -5.87 5.54
C ALA A 176 15.17 -5.99 4.85
N ASN A 177 15.18 -6.51 3.64
CA ASN A 177 16.38 -6.56 2.80
C ASN A 177 16.39 -5.38 1.82
N LEU A 178 17.18 -4.36 2.08
CA LEU A 178 17.35 -3.14 1.27
C LEU A 178 18.69 -3.15 0.50
N ALA A 179 19.35 -4.30 0.35
CA ALA A 179 20.64 -4.38 -0.31
C ALA A 179 20.60 -3.75 -1.72
N ASN A 180 21.43 -2.73 -1.94
CA ASN A 180 21.50 -1.94 -3.18
C ASN A 180 20.19 -1.21 -3.55
N ALA A 181 19.31 -0.95 -2.60
CA ALA A 181 18.14 -0.11 -2.84
C ALA A 181 18.56 1.35 -3.06
N ASP A 182 17.85 2.05 -3.95
CA ASP A 182 18.03 3.49 -4.15
C ASP A 182 16.91 4.26 -3.39
N LEU A 183 17.28 4.99 -2.36
CA LEU A 183 16.40 5.88 -1.60
C LEU A 183 16.77 7.36 -1.83
N SER A 184 17.54 7.67 -2.88
CA SER A 184 17.99 9.03 -3.11
C SER A 184 16.82 10.00 -3.33
N GLY A 185 16.84 11.10 -2.59
CA GLY A 185 15.78 12.12 -2.66
C GLY A 185 14.41 11.68 -2.13
N SER A 186 14.31 10.50 -1.55
CA SER A 186 13.05 10.06 -0.90
C SER A 186 12.81 10.78 0.42
N TRP A 187 11.54 10.89 0.79
CA TRP A 187 11.08 11.44 2.06
C TRP A 187 10.37 10.36 2.85
N ILE A 188 10.95 9.97 3.97
CA ILE A 188 10.36 8.96 4.88
C ILE A 188 10.02 9.68 6.18
N THR A 189 8.74 9.78 6.50
CA THR A 189 8.24 10.51 7.66
C THR A 189 7.27 9.69 8.49
N ALA A 190 7.34 9.86 9.79
CA ALA A 190 6.35 9.38 10.74
C ALA A 190 6.03 10.55 11.67
N GLU A 191 4.82 11.08 11.59
CA GLU A 191 4.42 12.28 12.31
C GLU A 191 3.21 12.02 13.21
N SER A 192 3.25 12.50 14.45
CA SER A 192 2.13 12.46 15.37
C SER A 192 2.09 13.73 16.22
N ARG A 193 0.88 14.25 16.47
CA ARG A 193 0.73 15.39 17.39
C ARG A 193 0.82 15.00 18.87
N LYS A 194 0.54 13.75 19.23
CA LYS A 194 0.47 13.31 20.63
C LYS A 194 1.01 11.91 20.90
N GLY A 195 1.14 11.05 19.89
CA GLY A 195 1.63 9.68 20.04
C GLY A 195 3.12 9.54 19.75
N ASP A 196 3.63 8.34 19.92
CA ASP A 196 4.99 7.99 19.56
C ASP A 196 5.13 7.90 18.04
N THR A 197 6.30 8.29 17.53
CA THR A 197 6.62 8.17 16.11
C THR A 197 7.84 7.30 15.92
N THR A 198 7.80 6.41 14.94
CA THR A 198 8.89 5.47 14.70
C THR A 198 9.19 5.32 13.23
N ILE A 199 10.45 5.44 12.85
CA ILE A 199 10.99 4.93 11.59
C ILE A 199 12.00 3.88 12.00
N ASP A 200 11.69 2.58 11.76
CA ASP A 200 12.48 1.46 12.27
C ASP A 200 13.21 0.72 11.14
N PHE A 201 14.53 0.59 11.28
CA PHE A 201 15.38 -0.21 10.40
C PHE A 201 16.10 -1.32 11.20
N ALA A 202 15.54 -1.76 12.34
CA ALA A 202 16.16 -2.78 13.16
C ALA A 202 16.41 -4.06 12.35
N LYS A 203 17.66 -4.52 12.35
CA LYS A 203 18.12 -5.69 11.61
C LYS A 203 17.91 -5.64 10.09
N ALA A 204 17.57 -4.48 9.52
CA ALA A 204 17.52 -4.33 8.07
C ALA A 204 18.90 -4.53 7.44
N ASN A 205 18.92 -5.13 6.25
CA ASN A 205 20.14 -5.24 5.45
C ASN A 205 20.17 -4.06 4.46
N LEU A 206 21.14 -3.16 4.62
CA LEU A 206 21.29 -1.92 3.84
C LEU A 206 22.41 -2.06 2.80
#